data_9c78baf0fb9c5b85839df39bc428fc36
#
_entry.id   9c78baf0fb9c5b85839df39bc428fc36
#
_cell.length_a   1.000
_cell.length_b   1.000
_cell.length_c   1.000
_cell.angle_alpha   90.00
_cell.angle_beta   90.00
_cell.angle_gamma   90.00
#
_symmetry.space_group_name_H-M   'P 1'
#
loop_
_entity.id
_entity.type
_entity.pdbx_description
1 polymer ?
#
loop_
_entity_poly.entity_id
_entity_poly.type
_entity_poly.pdbx_seq_one_letter_code
_entity_poly.pdbx_strand_id
1 'polypeptide(L)'
;LSVDRRQPSSSRREALDRVTFAEGLGSLLDRCQRIERTARQLVDQLNLDARQGEAAIRAAHFCKHDLVSQMVGEFPELQGLMGGKYLLEEGEPKEVALAVVEHYLPRGAGDQLPSSDAGAVVALAERLELLLSIFAKGERPSGSSDPYALRRAGNGLLQIVWDRGWRLDLSRFLGSAVEDWTAL
;
A
#
# COMPACT_ATOMS: atom_id res chain seq x y z
N LEU A 1 15.07 -8.15 -16.53
CA LEU A 1 14.35 -6.98 -17.03
C LEU A 1 13.59 -7.25 -18.33
N SER A 2 14.23 -7.88 -19.34
CA SER A 2 13.56 -8.19 -20.62
C SER A 2 12.40 -9.18 -20.47
N VAL A 3 12.50 -10.12 -19.54
CA VAL A 3 11.43 -11.09 -19.20
C VAL A 3 10.28 -10.37 -18.52
N ASP A 4 10.57 -9.52 -17.53
CA ASP A 4 9.56 -8.78 -16.79
C ASP A 4 8.72 -7.87 -17.69
N ARG A 5 9.37 -7.22 -18.69
CA ARG A 5 8.68 -6.36 -19.66
C ARG A 5 7.68 -7.07 -20.56
N ARG A 6 7.80 -8.40 -20.72
CA ARG A 6 6.84 -9.21 -21.50
C ARG A 6 5.58 -9.56 -20.71
N GLN A 7 5.63 -9.43 -19.39
CA GLN A 7 4.52 -9.74 -18.52
C GLN A 7 3.84 -8.43 -18.07
N PRO A 8 2.57 -8.20 -18.45
CA PRO A 8 1.84 -7.01 -18.03
C PRO A 8 1.72 -6.89 -16.51
N SER A 9 1.64 -5.67 -16.01
CA SER A 9 1.45 -5.39 -14.57
C SER A 9 0.18 -6.01 -14.01
N SER A 10 -0.89 -6.12 -14.82
CA SER A 10 -2.10 -6.85 -14.47
C SER A 10 -1.85 -8.33 -14.18
N SER A 11 -1.09 -9.01 -15.04
CA SER A 11 -0.74 -10.42 -14.85
C SER A 11 0.19 -10.63 -13.64
N ARG A 12 1.12 -9.70 -13.38
CA ARG A 12 1.95 -9.72 -12.16
C ARG A 12 1.08 -9.54 -10.92
N ARG A 13 0.09 -8.64 -10.97
CA ARG A 13 -0.86 -8.47 -9.87
C ARG A 13 -1.62 -9.76 -9.58
N GLU A 14 -2.15 -10.44 -10.58
CA GLU A 14 -2.83 -11.72 -10.43
C GLU A 14 -1.91 -12.80 -9.84
N ALA A 15 -0.63 -12.79 -10.21
CA ALA A 15 0.35 -13.74 -9.68
C ALA A 15 0.64 -13.56 -8.18
N LEU A 16 0.30 -12.41 -7.57
CA LEU A 16 0.37 -12.19 -6.12
C LEU A 16 -0.54 -13.15 -5.32
N ASP A 17 -1.54 -13.77 -5.95
CA ASP A 17 -2.39 -14.78 -5.32
C ASP A 17 -1.61 -16.00 -4.84
N ARG A 18 -0.47 -16.28 -5.46
CA ARG A 18 0.41 -17.41 -5.11
C ARG A 18 1.40 -17.10 -3.99
N VAL A 19 1.44 -15.88 -3.52
CA VAL A 19 2.36 -15.42 -2.49
C VAL A 19 1.60 -15.20 -1.19
N THR A 20 1.90 -15.99 -0.17
CA THR A 20 1.28 -15.85 1.16
C THR A 20 1.70 -14.54 1.80
N PHE A 21 0.73 -13.77 2.32
CA PHE A 21 1.02 -12.56 3.10
C PHE A 21 1.39 -12.93 4.55
N ALA A 22 0.47 -13.55 5.25
CA ALA A 22 0.64 -14.05 6.61
C ALA A 22 -0.36 -15.17 6.86
N GLU A 23 -0.04 -16.06 7.80
CA GLU A 23 -0.92 -17.16 8.16
C GLU A 23 -2.29 -16.64 8.64
N GLY A 24 -3.36 -17.12 8.01
CA GLY A 24 -4.73 -16.71 8.29
C GLY A 24 -5.16 -15.37 7.67
N LEU A 25 -4.29 -14.68 6.92
CA LEU A 25 -4.59 -13.40 6.28
C LEU A 25 -4.59 -13.44 4.75
N GLY A 26 -4.50 -14.64 4.18
CA GLY A 26 -4.58 -14.85 2.74
C GLY A 26 -3.29 -14.52 1.98
N SER A 27 -3.45 -14.26 0.69
CA SER A 27 -2.36 -13.98 -0.25
C SER A 27 -1.99 -12.49 -0.26
N LEU A 28 -0.89 -12.15 -0.96
CA LEU A 28 -0.56 -10.75 -1.25
C LEU A 28 -1.61 -10.09 -2.17
N LEU A 29 -2.32 -10.86 -2.99
CA LEU A 29 -3.42 -10.35 -3.80
C LEU A 29 -4.59 -9.92 -2.90
N ASP A 30 -4.97 -10.75 -1.93
CA ASP A 30 -6.00 -10.42 -0.94
C ASP A 30 -5.63 -9.14 -0.17
N ARG A 31 -4.35 -9.04 0.22
CA ARG A 31 -3.82 -7.83 0.86
C ARG A 31 -3.95 -6.60 -0.04
N CYS A 32 -3.57 -6.69 -1.31
CA CYS A 32 -3.72 -5.58 -2.26
C CYS A 32 -5.18 -5.17 -2.44
N GLN A 33 -6.11 -6.12 -2.44
CA GLN A 33 -7.54 -5.81 -2.49
C GLN A 33 -8.01 -5.05 -1.25
N ARG A 34 -7.53 -5.42 -0.05
CA ARG A 34 -7.81 -4.67 1.19
C ARG A 34 -7.21 -3.27 1.16
N ILE A 35 -5.97 -3.12 0.67
CA ILE A 35 -5.33 -1.80 0.48
C ILE A 35 -6.15 -0.93 -0.49
N GLU A 36 -6.62 -1.49 -1.60
CA GLU A 36 -7.45 -0.77 -2.57
C GLU A 36 -8.77 -0.29 -1.95
N ARG A 37 -9.48 -1.14 -1.18
CA ARG A 37 -10.70 -0.74 -0.46
C ARG A 37 -10.42 0.37 0.55
N THR A 38 -9.35 0.22 1.33
CA THR A 38 -8.91 1.23 2.31
C THR A 38 -8.58 2.56 1.62
N ALA A 39 -7.90 2.53 0.48
CA ALA A 39 -7.60 3.74 -0.29
C ALA A 39 -8.88 4.44 -0.77
N ARG A 40 -9.89 3.71 -1.24
CA ARG A 40 -11.21 4.28 -1.60
C ARG A 40 -11.86 5.00 -0.43
N GLN A 41 -11.89 4.37 0.75
CA GLN A 41 -12.45 4.98 1.97
C GLN A 41 -11.70 6.25 2.37
N LEU A 42 -10.36 6.26 2.24
CA LEU A 42 -9.56 7.44 2.52
C LEU A 42 -9.82 8.57 1.54
N VAL A 43 -9.91 8.27 0.24
CA VAL A 43 -10.24 9.26 -0.80
C VAL A 43 -11.57 9.92 -0.51
N ASP A 44 -12.60 9.14 -0.13
CA ASP A 44 -13.93 9.66 0.22
C ASP A 44 -13.91 10.54 1.47
N GLN A 45 -13.08 10.21 2.47
CA GLN A 45 -12.98 11.01 3.71
C GLN A 45 -12.16 12.29 3.55
N LEU A 46 -11.08 12.23 2.77
CA LEU A 46 -10.12 13.32 2.64
C LEU A 46 -10.56 14.41 1.66
N ASN A 47 -11.64 14.17 0.91
CA ASN A 47 -12.17 15.12 -0.08
C ASN A 47 -11.07 15.65 -1.03
N LEU A 48 -10.28 14.73 -1.57
CA LEU A 48 -9.18 15.05 -2.47
C LEU A 48 -9.67 15.57 -3.83
N ASP A 49 -8.79 16.27 -4.54
CA ASP A 49 -8.96 16.50 -5.97
C ASP A 49 -9.21 15.18 -6.72
N ALA A 50 -10.20 15.19 -7.62
CA ALA A 50 -10.64 13.98 -8.33
C ALA A 50 -9.50 13.24 -9.02
N ARG A 51 -8.57 13.98 -9.65
CA ARG A 51 -7.41 13.39 -10.33
C ARG A 51 -6.48 12.65 -9.36
N GLN A 52 -6.23 13.25 -8.19
CA GLN A 52 -5.40 12.61 -7.15
C GLN A 52 -6.12 11.41 -6.53
N GLY A 53 -7.42 11.50 -6.32
CA GLY A 53 -8.23 10.39 -5.82
C GLY A 53 -8.24 9.19 -6.78
N GLU A 54 -8.48 9.42 -8.07
CA GLU A 54 -8.43 8.38 -9.11
C GLU A 54 -7.03 7.74 -9.21
N ALA A 55 -5.98 8.57 -9.18
CA ALA A 55 -4.60 8.10 -9.21
C ALA A 55 -4.27 7.24 -7.98
N ALA A 56 -4.75 7.63 -6.78
CA ALA A 56 -4.56 6.86 -5.56
C ALA A 56 -5.22 5.47 -5.64
N ILE A 57 -6.47 5.40 -6.10
CA ILE A 57 -7.20 4.14 -6.24
C ILE A 57 -6.52 3.24 -7.28
N ARG A 58 -6.11 3.81 -8.42
CA ARG A 58 -5.40 3.06 -9.46
C ARG A 58 -4.03 2.57 -8.99
N ALA A 59 -3.30 3.40 -8.25
CA ALA A 59 -2.01 3.02 -7.67
C ALA A 59 -2.17 1.94 -6.58
N ALA A 60 -3.19 2.02 -5.73
CA ALA A 60 -3.51 0.99 -4.76
C ALA A 60 -3.82 -0.36 -5.43
N HIS A 61 -4.50 -0.34 -6.57
CA HIS A 61 -4.75 -1.53 -7.38
C HIS A 61 -3.45 -2.20 -7.83
N PHE A 62 -2.46 -1.42 -8.26
CA PHE A 62 -1.20 -1.94 -8.75
C PHE A 62 -0.08 -2.01 -7.70
N CYS A 63 -0.29 -1.55 -6.49
CA CYS A 63 0.77 -1.62 -5.50
C CYS A 63 1.25 -3.07 -5.32
N LYS A 64 2.57 -3.23 -5.12
CA LYS A 64 3.21 -4.53 -4.89
C LYS A 64 3.24 -5.52 -6.07
N HIS A 65 2.71 -5.18 -7.26
CA HIS A 65 2.73 -6.09 -8.41
C HIS A 65 4.15 -6.46 -8.86
N ASP A 66 5.13 -5.65 -8.54
CA ASP A 66 6.54 -5.86 -8.88
C ASP A 66 7.24 -6.89 -7.99
N LEU A 67 6.64 -7.27 -6.85
CA LEU A 67 7.22 -8.28 -5.94
C LEU A 67 7.40 -9.66 -6.58
N VAL A 68 6.64 -9.97 -7.63
CA VAL A 68 6.77 -11.23 -8.39
C VAL A 68 7.63 -11.08 -9.66
N SER A 69 8.25 -9.92 -9.88
CA SER A 69 9.18 -9.71 -10.98
C SER A 69 10.54 -10.32 -10.67
N GLN A 70 11.28 -10.74 -11.73
CA GLN A 70 12.64 -11.21 -11.55
C GLN A 70 13.56 -10.14 -11.00
N MET A 71 13.36 -8.88 -11.44
CA MET A 71 14.19 -7.75 -11.00
C MET A 71 14.09 -7.53 -9.49
N VAL A 72 12.88 -7.54 -8.92
CA VAL A 72 12.70 -7.37 -7.47
C VAL A 72 13.11 -8.64 -6.72
N GLY A 73 12.97 -9.82 -7.33
CA GLY A 73 13.48 -11.07 -6.75
C GLY A 73 15.00 -11.08 -6.56
N GLU A 74 15.74 -10.47 -7.51
CA GLU A 74 17.21 -10.33 -7.43
C GLU A 74 17.63 -9.11 -6.59
N PHE A 75 16.89 -8.01 -6.67
CA PHE A 75 17.18 -6.73 -6.02
C PHE A 75 15.96 -6.23 -5.22
N PRO A 76 15.73 -6.77 -4.00
CA PRO A 76 14.55 -6.43 -3.19
C PRO A 76 14.42 -4.94 -2.84
N GLU A 77 15.54 -4.21 -2.80
CA GLU A 77 15.55 -2.76 -2.55
C GLU A 77 14.89 -1.95 -3.67
N LEU A 78 14.69 -2.53 -4.85
CA LEU A 78 14.04 -1.89 -6.00
C LEU A 78 12.51 -2.04 -5.97
N GLN A 79 11.94 -2.70 -4.96
CA GLN A 79 10.49 -2.81 -4.83
C GLN A 79 9.82 -1.43 -4.77
N GLY A 80 8.71 -1.29 -5.45
CA GLY A 80 8.00 -0.03 -5.66
C GLY A 80 8.59 0.80 -6.78
N LEU A 81 9.91 0.99 -6.83
CA LEU A 81 10.56 1.71 -7.91
C LEU A 81 10.36 1.00 -9.26
N MET A 82 10.55 -0.31 -9.29
CA MET A 82 10.32 -1.10 -10.51
C MET A 82 8.84 -1.15 -10.86
N GLY A 83 7.95 -1.23 -9.86
CA GLY A 83 6.51 -1.15 -10.07
C GLY A 83 6.10 0.12 -10.82
N GLY A 84 6.55 1.28 -10.36
CA GLY A 84 6.29 2.55 -11.05
C GLY A 84 6.88 2.60 -12.45
N LYS A 85 8.09 2.08 -12.65
CA LYS A 85 8.72 2.04 -14.00
C LYS A 85 7.96 1.17 -14.98
N TYR A 86 7.53 -0.02 -14.59
CA TYR A 86 6.73 -0.90 -15.45
C TYR A 86 5.40 -0.24 -15.84
N LEU A 87 4.72 0.40 -14.89
CA LEU A 87 3.48 1.12 -15.17
C LEU A 87 3.67 2.25 -16.18
N LEU A 88 4.75 3.04 -16.05
CA LEU A 88 5.08 4.09 -17.04
C LEU A 88 5.35 3.51 -18.42
N GLU A 89 6.07 2.40 -18.52
CA GLU A 89 6.34 1.73 -19.80
C GLU A 89 5.05 1.16 -20.43
N GLU A 90 4.06 0.78 -19.62
CA GLU A 90 2.74 0.31 -20.05
C GLU A 90 1.75 1.46 -20.37
N GLY A 91 2.14 2.71 -20.15
CA GLY A 91 1.35 3.91 -20.49
C GLY A 91 0.41 4.38 -19.39
N GLU A 92 0.55 3.88 -18.17
CA GLU A 92 -0.20 4.42 -17.01
C GLU A 92 0.21 5.89 -16.73
N PRO A 93 -0.72 6.70 -16.19
CA PRO A 93 -0.43 8.08 -15.82
C PRO A 93 0.77 8.19 -14.86
N LYS A 94 1.55 9.26 -15.01
CA LYS A 94 2.73 9.51 -14.15
C LYS A 94 2.36 9.58 -12.66
N GLU A 95 1.21 10.12 -12.35
CA GLU A 95 0.69 10.24 -10.99
C GLU A 95 0.45 8.86 -10.35
N VAL A 96 -0.07 7.91 -11.13
CA VAL A 96 -0.26 6.51 -10.70
C VAL A 96 1.09 5.84 -10.45
N ALA A 97 2.00 5.96 -11.40
CA ALA A 97 3.34 5.39 -11.28
C ALA A 97 4.10 5.95 -10.09
N LEU A 98 4.05 7.29 -9.88
CA LEU A 98 4.66 7.95 -8.73
C LEU A 98 4.07 7.44 -7.42
N ALA A 99 2.75 7.36 -7.32
CA ALA A 99 2.08 6.86 -6.11
C ALA A 99 2.47 5.41 -5.77
N VAL A 100 2.69 4.56 -6.79
CA VAL A 100 3.22 3.20 -6.58
C VAL A 100 4.66 3.24 -6.04
N VAL A 101 5.51 4.15 -6.49
CA VAL A 101 6.86 4.32 -5.91
C VAL A 101 6.77 4.80 -4.46
N GLU A 102 5.90 5.76 -4.17
CA GLU A 102 5.81 6.47 -2.90
C GLU A 102 5.11 5.68 -1.78
N HIS A 103 4.33 4.63 -2.10
CA HIS A 103 3.54 3.94 -1.09
C HIS A 103 4.35 3.25 0.02
N TYR A 104 5.65 3.04 -0.20
CA TYR A 104 6.55 2.54 0.84
C TYR A 104 7.10 3.63 1.77
N LEU A 105 6.94 4.91 1.41
CA LEU A 105 7.46 6.03 2.18
C LEU A 105 6.54 6.42 3.37
N PRO A 106 7.11 6.83 4.51
CA PRO A 106 8.52 6.72 4.88
C PRO A 106 8.88 5.27 5.26
N ARG A 107 10.08 4.82 4.90
CA ARG A 107 10.59 3.47 5.25
C ARG A 107 11.10 3.40 6.69
N GLY A 108 11.40 4.54 7.29
CA GLY A 108 11.90 4.65 8.65
C GLY A 108 11.97 6.09 9.13
N ALA A 109 12.50 6.29 10.33
CA ALA A 109 12.68 7.60 10.91
C ALA A 109 13.64 8.46 10.06
N GLY A 110 13.24 9.69 9.75
CA GLY A 110 14.04 10.63 8.97
C GLY A 110 14.02 10.38 7.45
N ASP A 111 13.26 9.38 6.97
CA ASP A 111 13.06 9.20 5.53
C ASP A 111 12.12 10.27 4.97
N GLN A 112 12.20 10.48 3.65
CA GLN A 112 11.28 11.38 2.96
C GLN A 112 9.84 10.86 3.03
N LEU A 113 8.89 11.79 3.02
CA LEU A 113 7.46 11.49 2.96
C LEU A 113 6.99 11.45 1.50
N PRO A 114 5.84 10.81 1.19
CA PRO A 114 5.25 10.89 -0.14
C PRO A 114 5.07 12.34 -0.58
N SER A 115 5.48 12.69 -1.79
CA SER A 115 5.37 14.05 -2.32
C SER A 115 4.01 14.35 -2.94
N SER A 116 3.31 13.31 -3.41
CA SER A 116 1.96 13.41 -4.00
C SER A 116 0.87 13.03 -3.01
N ASP A 117 -0.33 13.61 -3.17
CA ASP A 117 -1.49 13.22 -2.36
C ASP A 117 -1.90 11.76 -2.67
N ALA A 118 -1.85 11.36 -3.93
CA ALA A 118 -2.10 9.99 -4.32
C ALA A 118 -1.15 9.00 -3.64
N GLY A 119 0.16 9.29 -3.64
CA GLY A 119 1.16 8.48 -2.96
C GLY A 119 0.96 8.42 -1.44
N ALA A 120 0.62 9.55 -0.84
CA ALA A 120 0.32 9.64 0.60
C ALA A 120 -0.91 8.78 0.98
N VAL A 121 -1.98 8.80 0.16
CA VAL A 121 -3.17 7.96 0.39
C VAL A 121 -2.81 6.48 0.32
N VAL A 122 -2.07 6.04 -0.69
CA VAL A 122 -1.70 4.62 -0.81
C VAL A 122 -0.77 4.20 0.32
N ALA A 123 0.15 5.08 0.73
CA ALA A 123 1.03 4.84 1.88
C ALA A 123 0.26 4.72 3.20
N LEU A 124 -0.79 5.53 3.39
CA LEU A 124 -1.71 5.41 4.55
C LEU A 124 -2.52 4.11 4.49
N ALA A 125 -3.09 3.80 3.31
CA ALA A 125 -3.91 2.61 3.11
C ALA A 125 -3.11 1.33 3.40
N GLU A 126 -1.87 1.27 2.97
CA GLU A 126 -0.97 0.15 3.21
C GLU A 126 -0.68 -0.06 4.70
N ARG A 127 -0.45 1.03 5.44
CA ARG A 127 -0.18 0.99 6.88
C ARG A 127 -1.42 0.65 7.70
N LEU A 128 -2.55 1.24 7.36
CA LEU A 128 -3.83 0.93 8.01
C LEU A 128 -4.22 -0.53 7.80
N GLU A 129 -4.09 -1.02 6.56
CA GLU A 129 -4.34 -2.43 6.25
C GLU A 129 -3.46 -3.35 7.09
N LEU A 130 -2.15 -3.07 7.16
CA LEU A 130 -1.23 -3.88 7.96
C LEU A 130 -1.62 -3.90 9.43
N LEU A 131 -1.87 -2.73 10.03
CA LEU A 131 -2.24 -2.60 11.44
C LEU A 131 -3.54 -3.35 11.73
N LEU A 132 -4.57 -3.15 10.91
CA LEU A 132 -5.87 -3.79 11.10
C LEU A 132 -5.78 -5.32 10.94
N SER A 133 -5.11 -5.81 9.91
CA SER A 133 -4.95 -7.24 9.65
C SER A 133 -4.22 -7.95 10.79
N ILE A 134 -3.12 -7.39 11.26
CA ILE A 134 -2.32 -8.01 12.33
C ILE A 134 -3.02 -7.91 13.68
N PHE A 135 -3.72 -6.79 13.98
CA PHE A 135 -4.52 -6.67 15.20
C PHE A 135 -5.75 -7.58 15.18
N ALA A 136 -6.41 -7.74 14.04
CA ALA A 136 -7.52 -8.69 13.88
C ALA A 136 -7.07 -10.14 14.14
N LYS A 137 -5.85 -10.49 13.75
CA LYS A 137 -5.23 -11.78 14.08
C LYS A 137 -4.91 -11.94 15.57
N GLY A 138 -5.05 -10.88 16.39
CA GLY A 138 -4.77 -10.89 17.82
C GLY A 138 -3.30 -10.62 18.17
N GLU A 139 -2.45 -10.37 17.18
CA GLU A 139 -1.04 -10.11 17.42
C GLU A 139 -0.80 -8.63 17.75
N ARG A 140 0.08 -8.40 18.73
CA ARG A 140 0.46 -7.05 19.19
C ARG A 140 1.96 -6.97 19.43
N PRO A 141 2.60 -5.82 19.15
CA PRO A 141 3.99 -5.64 19.50
C PRO A 141 4.13 -5.64 21.02
N SER A 142 5.12 -6.36 21.53
CA SER A 142 5.42 -6.44 22.98
C SER A 142 6.91 -6.30 23.24
N GLY A 143 7.30 -5.44 24.20
CA GLY A 143 8.71 -5.21 24.54
C GLY A 143 9.54 -4.87 23.29
N SER A 144 10.57 -5.66 23.02
CA SER A 144 11.41 -5.55 21.82
C SER A 144 10.88 -6.31 20.60
N SER A 145 9.82 -7.12 20.75
CA SER A 145 9.25 -7.94 19.68
C SER A 145 8.22 -7.15 18.87
N ASP A 146 8.51 -6.97 17.59
CA ASP A 146 7.62 -6.35 16.62
C ASP A 146 7.90 -6.93 15.21
N PRO A 147 7.56 -8.21 14.98
CA PRO A 147 7.94 -8.92 13.75
C PRO A 147 7.33 -8.31 12.48
N TYR A 148 6.21 -7.61 12.60
CA TYR A 148 5.54 -6.94 11.48
C TYR A 148 5.85 -5.44 11.39
N ALA A 149 6.72 -4.92 12.25
CA ALA A 149 7.08 -3.50 12.31
C ALA A 149 5.87 -2.56 12.48
N LEU A 150 4.91 -2.96 13.33
CA LEU A 150 3.67 -2.21 13.56
C LEU A 150 3.92 -0.81 14.14
N ARG A 151 4.92 -0.67 15.03
CA ARG A 151 5.31 0.65 15.58
C ARG A 151 5.79 1.58 14.48
N ARG A 152 6.60 1.07 13.55
CA ARG A 152 7.07 1.83 12.39
C ARG A 152 5.91 2.19 11.47
N ALA A 153 4.99 1.27 11.22
CA ALA A 153 3.79 1.54 10.43
C ALA A 153 2.93 2.64 11.07
N GLY A 154 2.67 2.57 12.38
CA GLY A 154 1.92 3.60 13.12
C GLY A 154 2.60 4.96 13.11
N ASN A 155 3.91 5.01 13.32
CA ASN A 155 4.66 6.27 13.27
C ASN A 155 4.63 6.89 11.86
N GLY A 156 4.83 6.08 10.81
CA GLY A 156 4.76 6.55 9.43
C GLY A 156 3.37 7.07 9.05
N LEU A 157 2.32 6.43 9.52
CA LEU A 157 0.94 6.89 9.36
C LEU A 157 0.76 8.29 9.95
N LEU A 158 1.17 8.50 11.21
CA LEU A 158 1.05 9.80 11.87
C LEU A 158 1.86 10.88 11.16
N GLN A 159 3.09 10.57 10.74
CA GLN A 159 3.94 11.51 10.01
C GLN A 159 3.28 11.98 8.71
N ILE A 160 2.68 11.07 7.93
CA ILE A 160 1.98 11.41 6.69
C ILE A 160 0.78 12.31 6.97
N VAL A 161 -0.06 11.95 7.95
CA VAL A 161 -1.26 12.72 8.30
C VAL A 161 -0.88 14.16 8.75
N TRP A 162 0.16 14.31 9.56
CA TRP A 162 0.65 15.61 10.02
C TRP A 162 1.27 16.45 8.91
N ASP A 163 2.11 15.85 8.07
CA ASP A 163 2.73 16.53 6.93
C ASP A 163 1.70 17.09 5.96
N ARG A 164 0.65 16.31 5.70
CA ARG A 164 -0.45 16.71 4.80
C ARG A 164 -1.46 17.66 5.47
N GLY A 165 -1.42 17.82 6.78
CA GLY A 165 -2.44 18.56 7.52
C GLY A 165 -3.83 17.93 7.42
N TRP A 166 -3.91 16.64 7.14
CA TRP A 166 -5.16 15.92 6.97
C TRP A 166 -5.86 15.67 8.31
N ARG A 167 -7.20 15.74 8.26
CA ARG A 167 -8.05 15.32 9.37
C ARG A 167 -8.72 13.99 9.01
N LEU A 168 -8.29 12.94 9.68
CA LEU A 168 -8.83 11.59 9.49
C LEU A 168 -9.69 11.23 10.70
N ASP A 169 -10.97 10.97 10.47
CA ASP A 169 -11.86 10.39 11.47
C ASP A 169 -11.63 8.88 11.54
N LEU A 170 -10.74 8.49 12.45
CA LEU A 170 -10.41 7.08 12.66
C LEU A 170 -11.60 6.27 13.14
N SER A 171 -12.51 6.83 13.94
CA SER A 171 -13.69 6.12 14.41
C SER A 171 -14.62 5.75 13.26
N ARG A 172 -14.88 6.70 12.37
CA ARG A 172 -15.67 6.48 11.17
C ARG A 172 -14.98 5.48 10.23
N PHE A 173 -13.66 5.64 10.04
CA PHE A 173 -12.86 4.73 9.21
C PHE A 173 -12.91 3.31 9.75
N LEU A 174 -12.65 3.10 11.06
CA LEU A 174 -12.67 1.78 11.68
C LEU A 174 -14.06 1.15 11.66
N GLY A 175 -15.13 1.94 11.84
CA GLY A 175 -16.51 1.45 11.75
C GLY A 175 -16.82 0.86 10.38
N SER A 176 -16.39 1.49 9.29
CA SER A 176 -16.57 0.95 7.93
C SER A 176 -15.60 -0.19 7.59
N ALA A 177 -14.41 -0.19 8.18
CA ALA A 177 -13.42 -1.23 7.94
C ALA A 177 -13.76 -2.57 8.62
N VAL A 178 -14.48 -2.56 9.75
CA VAL A 178 -14.85 -3.78 10.50
C VAL A 178 -15.52 -4.81 9.59
N GLU A 179 -16.40 -4.37 8.69
CA GLU A 179 -17.09 -5.28 7.75
C GLU A 179 -16.12 -6.04 6.84
N ASP A 180 -15.03 -5.39 6.43
CA ASP A 180 -14.02 -5.99 5.55
C ASP A 180 -13.13 -7.02 6.27
N TRP A 181 -12.94 -6.89 7.59
CA TRP A 181 -12.09 -7.78 8.39
C TRP A 181 -12.86 -8.83 9.19
N THR A 182 -14.16 -8.70 9.35
CA THR A 182 -15.00 -9.75 9.95
C THR A 182 -15.28 -10.92 9.00
N ALA A 183 -15.01 -10.77 7.72
CA ALA A 183 -15.13 -11.81 6.71
C ALA A 183 -13.86 -12.68 6.55
N LEU A 184 -12.78 -12.37 7.30
CA LEU A 184 -11.56 -13.16 7.36
C LEU A 184 -11.65 -14.20 8.48
#